data_1e70f744a5cb1561f56252fc75dca859
#
_entry.id   1e70f744a5cb1561f56252fc75dca859
#
_cell.length_a   1.000
_cell.length_b   1.000
_cell.length_c   1.000
_cell.angle_alpha   90.00
_cell.angle_beta   90.00
_cell.angle_gamma   90.00
#
_symmetry.space_group_name_H-M   'P 1'
#
loop_
_entity.id
_entity.type
_entity.pdbx_description
1 polymer ?
#
loop_
_entity_poly.entity_id
_entity_poly.type
_entity_poly.pdbx_seq_one_letter_code
_entity_poly.pdbx_strand_id
1 'polypeptide(L)'
;MTQTTISTSKWDAADYARVGAFVAELGGAALDLLDPQPGERILDLGCGEGTLTLKIIERGATVLGIDNSPDMIAAARAKGVDALLLGAEDMQFFAEFDAAFSNATLHWVLHKEQAARAIFRALKTGGRFAGEMGGEGNLAKLREALDEELIIRGYVPPVEASNWYASPEEFAAVYEAAGFREIDARLIERPTPIEHGVAQWVTTFRKGWLDRAGVPEAERAEIGAAVADRVGSNVADYVRLRFIMRKPA
;
A
#
# COMPACT_ATOMS: atom_id res chain seq x y z
N MET A 1 -11.69 9.77 -28.12
CA MET A 1 -11.55 10.07 -26.68
C MET A 1 -11.84 8.78 -25.92
N THR A 2 -10.82 8.01 -25.61
CA THR A 2 -10.93 6.78 -24.82
C THR A 2 -11.08 7.20 -23.36
N GLN A 3 -12.24 6.97 -22.77
CA GLN A 3 -12.42 7.10 -21.33
C GLN A 3 -11.52 6.06 -20.65
N THR A 4 -10.45 6.50 -20.04
CA THR A 4 -9.65 5.69 -19.13
C THR A 4 -10.54 5.41 -17.91
N THR A 5 -11.00 4.18 -17.78
CA THR A 5 -11.76 3.75 -16.61
C THR A 5 -10.78 3.67 -15.45
N ILE A 6 -10.83 4.65 -14.55
CA ILE A 6 -10.07 4.61 -13.30
C ILE A 6 -10.57 3.39 -12.53
N SER A 7 -9.69 2.41 -12.31
CA SER A 7 -9.98 1.27 -11.45
C SER A 7 -10.02 1.76 -10.01
N THR A 8 -11.22 2.06 -9.49
CA THR A 8 -11.40 2.51 -8.10
C THR A 8 -11.44 1.31 -7.16
N SER A 9 -10.55 1.29 -6.19
CA SER A 9 -10.63 0.33 -5.08
C SER A 9 -11.75 0.77 -4.10
N LYS A 10 -12.60 -0.18 -3.70
CA LYS A 10 -13.66 0.07 -2.69
C LYS A 10 -13.09 -0.19 -1.30
N TRP A 11 -12.35 0.76 -0.75
CA TRP A 11 -11.96 0.76 0.66
C TRP A 11 -13.00 1.53 1.45
N ASP A 12 -13.55 0.91 2.51
CA ASP A 12 -14.36 1.61 3.50
C ASP A 12 -13.42 2.32 4.48
N ALA A 13 -13.42 3.66 4.46
CA ALA A 13 -12.52 4.47 5.28
C ALA A 13 -12.79 4.28 6.80
N ALA A 14 -14.04 4.01 7.21
CA ALA A 14 -14.37 3.80 8.61
C ALA A 14 -13.89 2.42 9.11
N ASP A 15 -14.07 1.38 8.31
CA ASP A 15 -13.53 0.04 8.62
C ASP A 15 -11.99 0.04 8.60
N TYR A 16 -11.38 0.75 7.64
CA TYR A 16 -9.93 0.89 7.58
C TYR A 16 -9.39 1.66 8.79
N ALA A 17 -10.02 2.76 9.19
CA ALA A 17 -9.60 3.53 10.37
C ALA A 17 -9.65 2.68 11.66
N ARG A 18 -10.62 1.76 11.76
CA ARG A 18 -10.77 0.89 12.92
C ARG A 18 -9.78 -0.28 12.94
N VAL A 19 -9.53 -0.93 11.80
CA VAL A 19 -8.73 -2.16 11.71
C VAL A 19 -7.31 -1.90 11.20
N GLY A 20 -7.10 -0.79 10.50
CA GLY A 20 -5.84 -0.41 9.85
C GLY A 20 -5.07 0.73 10.52
N ALA A 21 -5.54 1.28 11.66
CA ALA A 21 -4.88 2.39 12.35
C ALA A 21 -3.40 2.12 12.65
N PHE A 22 -3.04 0.87 12.98
CA PHE A 22 -1.67 0.45 13.22
C PHE A 22 -0.75 0.66 12.00
N VAL A 23 -1.29 0.72 10.77
CA VAL A 23 -0.50 0.93 9.54
C VAL A 23 0.15 2.31 9.55
N ALA A 24 -0.60 3.33 9.99
CA ALA A 24 -0.07 4.69 10.12
C ALA A 24 0.89 4.84 11.31
N GLU A 25 0.65 4.13 12.42
CA GLU A 25 1.56 4.12 13.58
C GLU A 25 2.90 3.47 13.22
N LEU A 26 2.87 2.36 12.51
CA LEU A 26 4.06 1.63 12.08
C LEU A 26 4.78 2.28 10.88
N GLY A 27 4.15 3.25 10.20
CA GLY A 27 4.74 4.00 9.08
C GLY A 27 5.81 5.02 9.49
N GLY A 28 6.01 5.26 10.78
CA GLY A 28 6.97 6.24 11.29
C GLY A 28 8.39 6.04 10.79
N ALA A 29 8.87 4.81 10.75
CA ALA A 29 10.23 4.51 10.29
C ALA A 29 10.43 4.73 8.77
N ALA A 30 9.39 4.59 7.94
CA ALA A 30 9.46 4.98 6.53
C ALA A 30 9.42 6.50 6.37
N LEU A 31 8.68 7.20 7.23
CA LEU A 31 8.66 8.65 7.29
C LEU A 31 10.00 9.23 7.74
N ASP A 32 10.68 8.59 8.69
CA ASP A 32 12.03 9.01 9.12
C ASP A 32 13.06 8.78 8.00
N LEU A 33 12.90 7.72 7.20
CA LEU A 33 13.74 7.47 6.03
C LEU A 33 13.51 8.51 4.93
N LEU A 34 12.28 9.01 4.75
CA LEU A 34 11.98 10.12 3.84
C LEU A 34 12.70 11.39 4.27
N ASP A 35 12.78 11.66 5.58
CA ASP A 35 13.38 12.87 6.18
C ASP A 35 12.85 14.17 5.53
N PRO A 36 11.55 14.48 5.66
CA PRO A 36 10.97 15.68 5.06
C PRO A 36 11.63 16.95 5.58
N GLN A 37 12.01 17.86 4.67
CA GLN A 37 12.61 19.14 5.02
C GLN A 37 11.61 20.28 4.89
N PRO A 38 11.70 21.33 5.73
CA PRO A 38 10.86 22.52 5.60
C PRO A 38 10.97 23.16 4.20
N GLY A 39 9.83 23.45 3.61
CA GLY A 39 9.74 24.08 2.28
C GLY A 39 9.79 23.10 1.10
N GLU A 40 10.02 21.81 1.31
CA GLU A 40 9.90 20.82 0.25
C GLU A 40 8.45 20.65 -0.21
N ARG A 41 8.28 20.33 -1.49
CA ARG A 41 7.01 19.85 -2.05
C ARG A 41 7.09 18.34 -2.22
N ILE A 42 6.25 17.60 -1.50
CA ILE A 42 6.28 16.14 -1.43
C ILE A 42 5.00 15.54 -2.01
N LEU A 43 5.14 14.48 -2.78
CA LEU A 43 4.03 13.67 -3.29
C LEU A 43 3.84 12.46 -2.38
N ASP A 44 2.62 12.30 -1.82
CA ASP A 44 2.26 11.12 -1.02
C ASP A 44 1.36 10.18 -1.82
N LEU A 45 1.92 9.04 -2.25
CA LEU A 45 1.24 8.04 -3.09
C LEU A 45 0.49 7.01 -2.24
N GLY A 46 -0.83 6.97 -2.42
CA GLY A 46 -1.71 6.19 -1.57
C GLY A 46 -1.81 6.81 -0.19
N CYS A 47 -2.12 8.10 -0.15
CA CYS A 47 -2.18 8.88 1.09
C CYS A 47 -3.25 8.37 2.07
N GLY A 48 -4.17 7.53 1.59
CA GLY A 48 -5.29 7.03 2.37
C GLY A 48 -6.10 8.19 2.95
N GLU A 49 -6.47 8.10 4.22
CA GLU A 49 -7.20 9.13 4.95
C GLU A 49 -6.31 10.28 5.48
N GLY A 50 -5.02 10.32 5.09
CA GLY A 50 -4.12 11.45 5.28
C GLY A 50 -3.34 11.49 6.61
N THR A 51 -3.38 10.45 7.45
CA THR A 51 -2.70 10.48 8.77
C THR A 51 -1.18 10.64 8.66
N LEU A 52 -0.51 9.91 7.76
CA LEU A 52 0.93 10.10 7.54
C LEU A 52 1.24 11.38 6.76
N THR A 53 0.37 11.78 5.83
CA THR A 53 0.46 13.05 5.12
C THR A 53 0.52 14.24 6.07
N LEU A 54 -0.32 14.26 7.10
CA LEU A 54 -0.31 15.31 8.12
C LEU A 54 1.02 15.34 8.89
N LYS A 55 1.60 14.18 9.22
CA LYS A 55 2.92 14.11 9.86
C LYS A 55 4.05 14.65 8.97
N ILE A 56 3.95 14.51 7.64
CA ILE A 56 4.89 15.13 6.70
C ILE A 56 4.72 16.66 6.71
N ILE A 57 3.47 17.14 6.70
CA ILE A 57 3.14 18.57 6.78
C ILE A 57 3.64 19.19 8.10
N GLU A 58 3.48 18.50 9.23
CA GLU A 58 3.98 18.93 10.53
C GLU A 58 5.50 19.11 10.57
N ARG A 59 6.25 18.42 9.69
CA ARG A 59 7.70 18.61 9.50
C ARG A 59 8.05 19.80 8.60
N GLY A 60 7.05 20.58 8.13
CA GLY A 60 7.23 21.82 7.39
C GLY A 60 7.23 21.68 5.87
N ALA A 61 6.93 20.53 5.32
CA ALA A 61 6.75 20.31 3.89
C ALA A 61 5.34 20.67 3.43
N THR A 62 5.18 20.99 2.14
CA THR A 62 3.89 21.01 1.46
C THR A 62 3.66 19.66 0.79
N VAL A 63 2.46 19.09 0.95
CA VAL A 63 2.18 17.75 0.44
C VAL A 63 0.98 17.76 -0.48
N LEU A 64 1.09 17.07 -1.60
CA LEU A 64 -0.04 16.63 -2.41
C LEU A 64 -0.21 15.13 -2.20
N GLY A 65 -1.37 14.73 -1.65
CA GLY A 65 -1.74 13.32 -1.54
C GLY A 65 -2.46 12.82 -2.80
N ILE A 66 -2.25 11.57 -3.17
CA ILE A 66 -3.07 10.88 -4.17
C ILE A 66 -3.52 9.53 -3.64
N ASP A 67 -4.74 9.14 -3.97
CA ASP A 67 -5.28 7.80 -3.69
C ASP A 67 -6.34 7.46 -4.75
N ASN A 68 -6.54 6.18 -5.05
CA ASN A 68 -7.55 5.73 -6.00
C ASN A 68 -8.91 5.40 -5.36
N SER A 69 -9.05 5.59 -4.05
CA SER A 69 -10.29 5.42 -3.29
C SER A 69 -10.99 6.77 -3.06
N PRO A 70 -12.22 6.96 -3.57
CA PRO A 70 -12.99 8.18 -3.31
C PRO A 70 -13.23 8.44 -1.83
N ASP A 71 -13.47 7.38 -1.03
CA ASP A 71 -13.76 7.49 0.39
C ASP A 71 -12.51 7.92 1.18
N MET A 72 -11.33 7.39 0.82
CA MET A 72 -10.06 7.82 1.41
C MET A 72 -9.76 9.30 1.10
N ILE A 73 -9.95 9.72 -0.14
CA ILE A 73 -9.76 11.13 -0.54
C ILE A 73 -10.74 12.06 0.18
N ALA A 74 -11.99 11.65 0.33
CA ALA A 74 -12.96 12.43 1.10
C ALA A 74 -12.52 12.60 2.57
N ALA A 75 -12.06 11.52 3.20
CA ALA A 75 -11.55 11.53 4.57
C ALA A 75 -10.27 12.39 4.73
N ALA A 76 -9.32 12.29 3.79
CA ALA A 76 -8.11 13.10 3.79
C ALA A 76 -8.42 14.60 3.68
N ARG A 77 -9.29 14.97 2.73
CA ARG A 77 -9.74 16.36 2.56
C ARG A 77 -10.46 16.91 3.77
N ALA A 78 -11.28 16.08 4.44
CA ALA A 78 -11.95 16.48 5.68
C ALA A 78 -10.97 16.83 6.82
N LYS A 79 -9.75 16.26 6.79
CA LYS A 79 -8.63 16.59 7.69
C LYS A 79 -7.77 17.76 7.21
N GLY A 80 -8.10 18.38 6.08
CA GLY A 80 -7.35 19.52 5.52
C GLY A 80 -6.17 19.14 4.63
N VAL A 81 -6.05 17.88 4.23
CA VAL A 81 -5.01 17.44 3.28
C VAL A 81 -5.40 17.84 1.86
N ASP A 82 -4.47 18.44 1.11
CA ASP A 82 -4.60 18.60 -0.33
C ASP A 82 -4.42 17.23 -1.00
N ALA A 83 -5.51 16.67 -1.54
CA ALA A 83 -5.53 15.30 -2.04
C ALA A 83 -6.35 15.17 -3.32
N LEU A 84 -5.90 14.32 -4.25
CA LEU A 84 -6.54 14.05 -5.54
C LEU A 84 -6.93 12.58 -5.68
N LEU A 85 -8.10 12.33 -6.25
CA LEU A 85 -8.53 11.00 -6.67
C LEU A 85 -7.75 10.63 -7.94
N LEU A 86 -6.66 9.87 -7.78
CA LEU A 86 -5.72 9.56 -8.86
C LEU A 86 -4.93 8.29 -8.53
N GLY A 87 -4.84 7.37 -9.49
CA GLY A 87 -3.96 6.20 -9.41
C GLY A 87 -2.48 6.58 -9.62
N ALA A 88 -1.58 5.84 -9.01
CA ALA A 88 -0.14 6.08 -9.14
C ALA A 88 0.35 5.94 -10.60
N GLU A 89 -0.25 5.03 -11.35
CA GLU A 89 0.03 4.78 -12.76
C GLU A 89 -0.47 5.88 -13.70
N ASP A 90 -1.50 6.65 -13.31
CA ASP A 90 -2.19 7.63 -14.15
C ASP A 90 -1.64 9.05 -14.00
N MET A 91 -0.65 9.26 -13.12
CA MET A 91 -0.06 10.58 -12.86
C MET A 91 0.56 11.20 -14.11
N GLN A 92 0.36 12.52 -14.28
CA GLN A 92 0.93 13.31 -15.38
C GLN A 92 1.88 14.43 -14.88
N PHE A 93 2.28 14.41 -13.61
CA PHE A 93 3.20 15.40 -13.03
C PHE A 93 4.58 15.33 -13.70
N PHE A 94 5.25 16.47 -13.80
CA PHE A 94 6.56 16.58 -14.42
C PHE A 94 7.48 17.49 -13.60
N ALA A 95 8.50 16.91 -12.95
CA ALA A 95 9.54 17.65 -12.19
C ALA A 95 8.96 18.65 -11.18
N GLU A 96 7.91 18.26 -10.45
CA GLU A 96 7.21 19.14 -9.52
C GLU A 96 7.61 18.91 -8.06
N PHE A 97 8.04 17.70 -7.69
CA PHE A 97 8.23 17.29 -6.31
C PHE A 97 9.70 17.11 -5.97
N ASP A 98 10.09 17.59 -4.78
CA ASP A 98 11.43 17.39 -4.23
C ASP A 98 11.60 15.98 -3.70
N ALA A 99 10.52 15.38 -3.20
CA ALA A 99 10.48 13.99 -2.79
C ALA A 99 9.12 13.35 -3.08
N ALA A 100 9.10 12.02 -3.06
CA ALA A 100 7.88 11.20 -3.04
C ALA A 100 7.93 10.26 -1.83
N PHE A 101 6.75 9.94 -1.32
CA PHE A 101 6.53 9.02 -0.21
C PHE A 101 5.45 8.00 -0.58
N SER A 102 5.55 6.80 -0.05
CA SER A 102 4.47 5.81 -0.13
C SER A 102 4.54 4.85 1.05
N ASN A 103 3.43 4.65 1.74
CA ASN A 103 3.36 3.66 2.81
C ASN A 103 2.18 2.71 2.60
N ALA A 104 2.46 1.40 2.61
CA ALA A 104 1.48 0.32 2.48
C ALA A 104 0.59 0.36 1.23
N THR A 105 1.05 0.95 0.13
CA THR A 105 0.27 1.16 -1.10
C THR A 105 0.81 0.40 -2.31
N LEU A 106 2.12 0.46 -2.58
CA LEU A 106 2.68 0.00 -3.86
C LEU A 106 2.43 -1.49 -4.17
N HIS A 107 2.27 -2.32 -3.15
CA HIS A 107 1.92 -3.74 -3.38
C HIS A 107 0.50 -3.96 -3.93
N TRP A 108 -0.35 -2.94 -3.96
CA TRP A 108 -1.65 -2.95 -4.64
C TRP A 108 -1.57 -2.47 -6.09
N VAL A 109 -0.45 -1.84 -6.49
CA VAL A 109 -0.24 -1.27 -7.82
C VAL A 109 0.33 -2.34 -8.75
N LEU A 110 -0.54 -2.99 -9.52
CA LEU A 110 -0.13 -4.10 -10.39
C LEU A 110 0.59 -3.61 -11.66
N HIS A 111 0.29 -2.39 -12.14
CA HIS A 111 1.02 -1.74 -13.25
C HIS A 111 2.28 -1.01 -12.74
N LYS A 112 3.10 -1.74 -11.99
CA LYS A 112 4.25 -1.23 -11.24
C LYS A 112 5.29 -0.50 -12.09
N GLU A 113 5.54 -0.97 -13.33
CA GLU A 113 6.48 -0.32 -14.26
C GLU A 113 5.95 1.04 -14.74
N GLN A 114 4.63 1.16 -14.94
CA GLN A 114 3.99 2.41 -15.32
C GLN A 114 4.03 3.40 -14.16
N ALA A 115 3.70 2.95 -12.95
CA ALA A 115 3.79 3.76 -11.74
C ALA A 115 5.23 4.22 -11.48
N ALA A 116 6.23 3.34 -11.58
CA ALA A 116 7.63 3.69 -11.39
C ALA A 116 8.08 4.81 -12.35
N ARG A 117 7.72 4.72 -13.65
CA ARG A 117 8.00 5.78 -14.62
C ARG A 117 7.26 7.08 -14.30
N ALA A 118 6.02 7.01 -13.83
CA ALA A 118 5.23 8.18 -13.48
C ALA A 118 5.82 8.90 -12.25
N ILE A 119 6.25 8.15 -11.23
CA ILE A 119 6.94 8.67 -10.04
C ILE A 119 8.27 9.33 -10.43
N PHE A 120 9.07 8.65 -11.24
CA PHE A 120 10.34 9.20 -11.72
C PHE A 120 10.14 10.52 -12.46
N ARG A 121 9.14 10.60 -13.33
CA ARG A 121 8.81 11.82 -14.08
C ARG A 121 8.35 12.96 -13.16
N ALA A 122 7.57 12.64 -12.13
CA ALA A 122 7.03 13.63 -11.18
C ALA A 122 8.11 14.29 -10.31
N LEU A 123 9.19 13.58 -10.01
CA LEU A 123 10.29 14.10 -9.19
C LEU A 123 11.15 15.09 -9.97
N LYS A 124 11.63 16.12 -9.27
CA LYS A 124 12.73 16.99 -9.73
C LYS A 124 14.03 16.19 -9.82
N THR A 125 14.99 16.69 -10.58
CA THR A 125 16.36 16.19 -10.62
C THR A 125 16.96 16.22 -9.21
N GLY A 126 17.61 15.14 -8.77
CA GLY A 126 18.12 14.97 -7.40
C GLY A 126 17.04 14.60 -6.36
N GLY A 127 15.78 14.55 -6.74
CA GLY A 127 14.68 14.19 -5.86
C GLY A 127 14.76 12.74 -5.37
N ARG A 128 14.18 12.46 -4.19
CA ARG A 128 14.19 11.14 -3.57
C ARG A 128 12.79 10.52 -3.51
N PHE A 129 12.76 9.20 -3.48
CA PHE A 129 11.54 8.43 -3.20
C PHE A 129 11.81 7.44 -2.08
N ALA A 130 11.05 7.55 -1.00
CA ALA A 130 11.15 6.66 0.15
C ALA A 130 9.79 6.10 0.54
N GLY A 131 9.81 4.90 1.13
CA GLY A 131 8.56 4.30 1.56
C GLY A 131 8.69 2.89 2.10
N GLU A 132 7.52 2.27 2.29
CA GLU A 132 7.40 0.90 2.76
C GLU A 132 6.17 0.23 2.14
N MET A 133 6.32 -1.03 1.73
CA MET A 133 5.23 -1.85 1.22
C MET A 133 5.30 -3.28 1.79
N GLY A 134 4.32 -4.12 1.49
CA GLY A 134 4.46 -5.56 1.70
C GLY A 134 5.52 -6.12 0.76
N GLY A 135 6.49 -6.85 1.29
CA GLY A 135 7.56 -7.49 0.52
C GLY A 135 7.36 -8.99 0.35
N GLU A 136 8.35 -9.67 -0.21
CA GLU A 136 8.36 -11.12 -0.35
C GLU A 136 8.10 -11.81 0.99
N GLY A 137 7.29 -12.84 1.00
CA GLY A 137 6.88 -13.55 2.22
C GLY A 137 5.80 -12.84 3.06
N ASN A 138 5.37 -11.63 2.70
CA ASN A 138 4.38 -10.89 3.47
C ASN A 138 3.07 -11.65 3.63
N LEU A 139 2.69 -11.94 4.90
CA LEU A 139 1.46 -12.66 5.26
C LEU A 139 1.35 -14.06 4.62
N ALA A 140 2.49 -14.76 4.44
CA ALA A 140 2.53 -16.05 3.76
C ALA A 140 1.65 -17.08 4.46
N LYS A 141 1.79 -17.24 5.78
CA LYS A 141 1.00 -18.21 6.58
C LYS A 141 -0.49 -17.92 6.51
N LEU A 142 -0.87 -16.63 6.62
CA LEU A 142 -2.26 -16.23 6.60
C LEU A 142 -2.89 -16.43 5.21
N ARG A 143 -2.13 -16.15 4.14
CA ARG A 143 -2.58 -16.38 2.76
C ARG A 143 -2.75 -17.86 2.44
N GLU A 144 -1.76 -18.67 2.83
CA GLU A 144 -1.81 -20.12 2.67
C GLU A 144 -3.02 -20.72 3.42
N ALA A 145 -3.24 -20.33 4.68
CA ALA A 145 -4.38 -20.77 5.46
C ALA A 145 -5.73 -20.41 4.82
N LEU A 146 -5.82 -19.21 4.22
CA LEU A 146 -7.03 -18.79 3.51
C LEU A 146 -7.24 -19.60 2.23
N ASP A 147 -6.20 -19.81 1.42
CA ASP A 147 -6.32 -20.55 0.18
C ASP A 147 -6.66 -22.04 0.43
N GLU A 148 -6.08 -22.65 1.46
CA GLU A 148 -6.43 -24.00 1.91
C GLU A 148 -7.90 -24.09 2.35
N GLU A 149 -8.39 -23.14 3.13
CA GLU A 149 -9.79 -23.12 3.59
C GLU A 149 -10.76 -22.95 2.42
N LEU A 150 -10.43 -22.11 1.44
CA LEU A 150 -11.22 -21.98 0.21
C LEU A 150 -11.31 -23.31 -0.54
N ILE A 151 -10.20 -24.01 -0.69
CA ILE A 151 -10.16 -25.33 -1.36
C ILE A 151 -11.02 -26.35 -0.62
N ILE A 152 -10.92 -26.43 0.71
CA ILE A 152 -11.71 -27.35 1.54
C ILE A 152 -13.21 -27.14 1.35
N ARG A 153 -13.63 -25.87 1.17
CA ARG A 153 -15.03 -25.52 0.92
C ARG A 153 -15.48 -25.61 -0.54
N GLY A 154 -14.58 -26.07 -1.42
CA GLY A 154 -14.88 -26.25 -2.85
C GLY A 154 -14.77 -24.99 -3.68
N TYR A 155 -14.19 -23.91 -3.14
CA TYR A 155 -13.84 -22.71 -3.90
C TYR A 155 -12.48 -22.85 -4.57
N VAL A 156 -12.29 -22.13 -5.66
CA VAL A 156 -10.99 -22.04 -6.33
C VAL A 156 -10.31 -20.72 -5.93
N PRO A 157 -9.17 -20.78 -5.23
CA PRO A 157 -8.41 -19.55 -4.95
C PRO A 157 -8.06 -18.82 -6.25
N PRO A 158 -8.17 -17.48 -6.29
CA PRO A 158 -7.84 -16.71 -7.49
C PRO A 158 -6.38 -16.93 -7.90
N VAL A 159 -6.14 -17.24 -9.18
CA VAL A 159 -4.79 -17.46 -9.73
C VAL A 159 -4.05 -16.15 -9.93
N GLU A 160 -4.78 -15.07 -10.29
CA GLU A 160 -4.16 -13.76 -10.51
C GLU A 160 -3.77 -13.12 -9.19
N ALA A 161 -2.51 -12.73 -9.09
CA ALA A 161 -2.03 -11.99 -7.94
C ALA A 161 -2.85 -10.71 -7.71
N SER A 162 -3.30 -10.50 -6.47
CA SER A 162 -3.92 -9.24 -6.06
C SER A 162 -2.91 -8.24 -5.50
N ASN A 163 -1.69 -8.70 -5.27
CA ASN A 163 -0.63 -7.92 -4.66
C ASN A 163 0.72 -8.28 -5.30
N TRP A 164 1.56 -7.28 -5.41
CA TRP A 164 2.95 -7.43 -5.76
C TRP A 164 3.81 -7.41 -4.49
N TYR A 165 4.18 -8.57 -3.98
CA TYR A 165 5.11 -8.72 -2.86
C TYR A 165 6.50 -9.06 -3.40
N ALA A 166 7.25 -8.02 -3.76
CA ALA A 166 8.55 -8.13 -4.39
C ALA A 166 9.66 -8.54 -3.41
N SER A 167 10.67 -9.25 -3.91
CA SER A 167 11.99 -9.26 -3.31
C SER A 167 12.68 -7.89 -3.48
N PRO A 168 13.74 -7.57 -2.70
CA PRO A 168 14.52 -6.36 -2.89
C PRO A 168 15.08 -6.23 -4.31
N GLU A 169 15.53 -7.34 -4.90
CA GLU A 169 16.09 -7.40 -6.24
C GLU A 169 15.06 -7.13 -7.33
N GLU A 170 13.87 -7.75 -7.23
CA GLU A 170 12.76 -7.50 -8.15
C GLU A 170 12.29 -6.05 -8.06
N PHE A 171 12.18 -5.51 -6.85
CA PHE A 171 11.81 -4.13 -6.63
C PHE A 171 12.82 -3.18 -7.25
N ALA A 172 14.11 -3.38 -6.97
CA ALA A 172 15.18 -2.55 -7.51
C ALA A 172 15.19 -2.59 -9.04
N ALA A 173 15.04 -3.76 -9.66
CA ALA A 173 15.03 -3.89 -11.12
C ALA A 173 13.92 -3.05 -11.80
N VAL A 174 12.71 -3.01 -11.21
CA VAL A 174 11.59 -2.20 -11.73
C VAL A 174 11.93 -0.70 -11.68
N TYR A 175 12.47 -0.22 -10.57
CA TYR A 175 12.76 1.21 -10.39
C TYR A 175 14.06 1.64 -11.10
N GLU A 176 15.07 0.77 -11.20
CA GLU A 176 16.25 1.02 -12.04
C GLU A 176 15.89 1.16 -13.52
N ALA A 177 14.96 0.32 -14.01
CA ALA A 177 14.45 0.42 -15.39
C ALA A 177 13.68 1.72 -15.63
N ALA A 178 13.07 2.32 -14.59
CA ALA A 178 12.44 3.64 -14.66
C ALA A 178 13.43 4.81 -14.62
N GLY A 179 14.70 4.56 -14.25
CA GLY A 179 15.78 5.56 -14.22
C GLY A 179 16.31 5.89 -12.82
N PHE A 180 15.72 5.36 -11.75
CA PHE A 180 16.23 5.58 -10.39
C PHE A 180 17.61 4.96 -10.17
N ARG A 181 18.34 5.51 -9.21
CA ARG A 181 19.66 5.05 -8.77
C ARG A 181 19.74 5.09 -7.24
N GLU A 182 20.83 4.57 -6.70
CA GLU A 182 21.10 4.54 -5.24
C GLU A 182 19.91 3.89 -4.50
N ILE A 183 19.44 2.75 -5.01
CA ILE A 183 18.29 2.05 -4.45
C ILE A 183 18.76 1.21 -3.26
N ASP A 184 18.37 1.61 -2.04
CA ASP A 184 18.45 0.77 -0.84
C ASP A 184 17.05 0.20 -0.57
N ALA A 185 16.88 -1.10 -0.75
CA ALA A 185 15.65 -1.81 -0.48
C ALA A 185 15.94 -3.05 0.36
N ARG A 186 15.19 -3.25 1.45
CA ARG A 186 15.41 -4.35 2.38
C ARG A 186 14.11 -4.92 2.93
N LEU A 187 14.08 -6.23 3.14
CA LEU A 187 12.99 -6.89 3.84
C LEU A 187 13.16 -6.72 5.36
N ILE A 188 12.04 -6.50 6.03
CA ILE A 188 11.95 -6.34 7.49
C ILE A 188 10.80 -7.22 7.97
N GLU A 189 11.13 -8.29 8.66
CA GLU A 189 10.13 -9.08 9.37
C GLU A 189 9.50 -8.22 10.48
N ARG A 190 8.18 -8.18 10.49
CA ARG A 190 7.43 -7.38 11.45
C ARG A 190 6.18 -8.12 11.92
N PRO A 191 6.31 -9.21 12.67
CA PRO A 191 5.16 -9.87 13.28
C PRO A 191 4.33 -8.85 14.07
N THR A 192 3.06 -8.72 13.71
CA THR A 192 2.20 -7.66 14.27
C THR A 192 0.96 -8.28 14.90
N PRO A 193 0.67 -8.01 16.18
CA PRO A 193 -0.59 -8.41 16.79
C PRO A 193 -1.78 -7.82 16.04
N ILE A 194 -2.80 -8.65 15.81
CA ILE A 194 -4.07 -8.23 15.19
C ILE A 194 -5.08 -8.07 16.32
N GLU A 195 -5.34 -6.84 16.75
CA GLU A 195 -6.20 -6.53 17.91
C GLU A 195 -7.61 -7.10 17.77
N HIS A 196 -8.18 -7.07 16.57
CA HIS A 196 -9.53 -7.56 16.29
C HIS A 196 -9.57 -9.03 15.81
N GLY A 197 -8.43 -9.72 15.86
CA GLY A 197 -8.28 -11.12 15.46
C GLY A 197 -8.20 -11.35 13.96
N VAL A 198 -7.65 -12.52 13.60
CA VAL A 198 -7.43 -12.94 12.21
C VAL A 198 -8.74 -13.04 11.43
N ALA A 199 -9.83 -13.51 12.04
CA ALA A 199 -11.12 -13.65 11.37
C ALA A 199 -11.61 -12.31 10.79
N GLN A 200 -11.59 -11.24 11.57
CA GLN A 200 -11.98 -9.91 11.12
C GLN A 200 -10.98 -9.33 10.12
N TRP A 201 -9.70 -9.56 10.33
CA TRP A 201 -8.67 -9.15 9.40
C TRP A 201 -8.90 -9.73 7.99
N VAL A 202 -9.23 -11.03 7.90
CA VAL A 202 -9.52 -11.71 6.62
C VAL A 202 -10.72 -11.06 5.93
N THR A 203 -11.82 -10.86 6.63
CA THR A 203 -13.03 -10.27 6.04
C THR A 203 -12.85 -8.82 5.59
N THR A 204 -11.95 -8.07 6.25
CA THR A 204 -11.65 -6.67 5.90
C THR A 204 -10.63 -6.57 4.76
N PHE A 205 -9.45 -7.17 4.92
CA PHE A 205 -8.34 -6.96 3.98
C PHE A 205 -8.28 -7.98 2.83
N ARG A 206 -9.04 -9.09 2.93
CA ARG A 206 -9.12 -10.10 1.88
C ARG A 206 -10.51 -10.14 1.21
N LYS A 207 -11.33 -9.12 1.42
CA LYS A 207 -12.65 -9.01 0.78
C LYS A 207 -12.57 -9.19 -0.74
N GLY A 208 -11.67 -8.48 -1.42
CA GLY A 208 -11.47 -8.62 -2.87
C GLY A 208 -10.98 -10.01 -3.31
N TRP A 209 -10.27 -10.73 -2.45
CA TRP A 209 -9.87 -12.13 -2.70
C TRP A 209 -11.07 -13.05 -2.61
N LEU A 210 -11.88 -12.91 -1.56
CA LEU A 210 -13.13 -13.66 -1.35
C LEU A 210 -14.16 -13.38 -2.47
N ASP A 211 -14.26 -12.11 -2.92
CA ASP A 211 -15.14 -11.74 -4.05
C ASP A 211 -14.73 -12.47 -5.33
N ARG A 212 -13.45 -12.52 -5.66
CA ARG A 212 -12.94 -13.20 -6.85
C ARG A 212 -13.03 -14.71 -6.77
N ALA A 213 -12.95 -15.29 -5.58
CA ALA A 213 -13.21 -16.71 -5.35
C ALA A 213 -14.70 -17.06 -5.44
N GLY A 214 -15.59 -16.06 -5.55
CA GLY A 214 -17.04 -16.26 -5.60
C GLY A 214 -17.68 -16.59 -4.26
N VAL A 215 -17.03 -16.25 -3.13
CA VAL A 215 -17.52 -16.53 -1.78
C VAL A 215 -18.69 -15.62 -1.42
N PRO A 216 -19.90 -16.17 -1.14
CA PRO A 216 -21.04 -15.38 -0.67
C PRO A 216 -20.71 -14.64 0.63
N GLU A 217 -21.30 -13.46 0.81
CA GLU A 217 -21.09 -12.65 2.02
C GLU A 217 -21.43 -13.42 3.31
N ALA A 218 -22.47 -14.22 3.28
CA ALA A 218 -22.94 -15.01 4.42
C ALA A 218 -21.91 -16.05 4.94
N GLU A 219 -20.98 -16.51 4.09
CA GLU A 219 -19.99 -17.53 4.45
C GLU A 219 -18.66 -16.93 4.91
N ARG A 220 -18.41 -15.65 4.66
CA ARG A 220 -17.11 -15.02 4.90
C ARG A 220 -16.67 -15.01 6.36
N ALA A 221 -17.63 -14.84 7.28
CA ALA A 221 -17.37 -14.87 8.71
C ALA A 221 -16.90 -16.26 9.17
N GLU A 222 -17.51 -17.34 8.66
CA GLU A 222 -17.12 -18.71 8.97
C GLU A 222 -15.75 -19.06 8.38
N ILE A 223 -15.46 -18.61 7.14
CA ILE A 223 -14.14 -18.77 6.52
C ILE A 223 -13.09 -18.03 7.34
N GLY A 224 -13.37 -16.79 7.74
CA GLY A 224 -12.47 -16.02 8.59
C GLY A 224 -12.17 -16.71 9.92
N ALA A 225 -13.18 -17.29 10.57
CA ALA A 225 -13.00 -18.05 11.81
C ALA A 225 -12.14 -19.30 11.61
N ALA A 226 -12.42 -20.08 10.55
CA ALA A 226 -11.64 -21.28 10.22
C ALA A 226 -10.16 -20.95 9.90
N VAL A 227 -9.92 -19.84 9.18
CA VAL A 227 -8.55 -19.34 8.94
C VAL A 227 -7.87 -18.95 10.26
N ALA A 228 -8.58 -18.30 11.17
CA ALA A 228 -8.04 -17.93 12.49
C ALA A 228 -7.64 -19.17 13.31
N ASP A 229 -8.49 -20.20 13.33
CA ASP A 229 -8.21 -21.47 14.01
C ASP A 229 -6.98 -22.18 13.39
N ARG A 230 -6.86 -22.15 12.06
CA ARG A 230 -5.73 -22.76 11.33
C ARG A 230 -4.41 -22.01 11.58
N VAL A 231 -4.44 -20.69 11.58
CA VAL A 231 -3.26 -19.86 11.89
C VAL A 231 -2.83 -20.04 13.37
N GLY A 232 -3.78 -20.27 14.26
CA GLY A 232 -3.52 -20.59 15.67
C GLY A 232 -2.91 -19.45 16.49
N SER A 233 -2.87 -18.23 15.96
CA SER A 233 -2.37 -17.05 16.65
C SER A 233 -3.03 -15.76 16.12
N ASN A 234 -3.07 -14.73 16.96
CA ASN A 234 -3.49 -13.38 16.55
C ASN A 234 -2.30 -12.50 16.15
N VAL A 235 -1.27 -13.10 15.58
CA VAL A 235 -0.08 -12.36 15.09
C VAL A 235 0.01 -12.57 13.58
N ALA A 236 -0.08 -11.48 12.83
CA ALA A 236 0.14 -11.50 11.39
C ALA A 236 1.65 -11.52 11.08
N ASP A 237 2.04 -12.39 10.17
CA ASP A 237 3.42 -12.56 9.70
C ASP A 237 3.77 -11.51 8.63
N TYR A 238 3.68 -10.21 8.98
CA TYR A 238 4.06 -9.15 8.06
C TYR A 238 5.56 -9.20 7.75
N VAL A 239 5.86 -9.10 6.45
CA VAL A 239 7.20 -8.80 5.94
C VAL A 239 7.09 -7.51 5.13
N ARG A 240 7.85 -6.50 5.52
CA ARG A 240 7.86 -5.20 4.85
C ARG A 240 9.11 -5.04 4.01
N LEU A 241 8.92 -4.52 2.80
CA LEU A 241 10.00 -4.01 1.97
C LEU A 241 10.06 -2.51 2.18
N ARG A 242 11.13 -2.03 2.84
CA ARG A 242 11.41 -0.61 3.06
C ARG A 242 12.48 -0.17 2.11
N PHE A 243 12.32 1.03 1.53
CA PHE A 243 13.19 1.50 0.47
C PHE A 243 13.39 3.00 0.50
N ILE A 244 14.56 3.40 -0.04
CA ILE A 244 14.84 4.76 -0.49
C ILE A 244 15.64 4.70 -1.79
N MET A 245 15.40 5.67 -2.68
CA MET A 245 16.10 5.79 -3.96
C MET A 245 16.14 7.23 -4.42
N ARG A 246 16.98 7.51 -5.43
CA ARG A 246 17.16 8.86 -5.97
C ARG A 246 16.94 8.93 -7.47
N LYS A 247 16.37 10.05 -7.91
CA LYS A 247 16.45 10.48 -9.30
C LYS A 247 17.79 11.15 -9.51
N PRO A 248 18.64 10.66 -10.45
CA PRO A 248 19.95 11.25 -10.72
C PRO A 248 19.89 12.74 -11.06
N ALA A 249 21.03 13.42 -10.85
CA ALA A 249 21.22 14.81 -11.24
C ALA A 249 21.31 14.97 -12.77
#